data_711e6d80925666ca0d697b5a9304608e
#
_entry.id   711e6d80925666ca0d697b5a9304608e
#
_cell.length_a   1.000
_cell.length_b   1.000
_cell.length_c   1.000
_cell.angle_alpha   90.00
_cell.angle_beta   90.00
_cell.angle_gamma   90.00
#
_symmetry.space_group_name_H-M   'P 1'
#
loop_
_entity.id
_entity.type
_entity.pdbx_description
1 polymer ?
#
loop_
_entity_poly.entity_id
_entity_poly.type
_entity_poly.pdbx_seq_one_letter_code
_entity_poly.pdbx_strand_id
1 'polypeptide(L)'
;MKSLVKTAKGPGNIEVRESPVPKIPKDDWVLIKVMAAGVCGTDLHIWHDQFPYWPPVILGHEFAGEIAEVGSAVRRYKPSDRVVSEPHSKSCGVCHLCRQGIVQLCKEKRSPGWGMDGGFAEYVTMPEMLLHRIPDGMSYDIAALAEPMAIAVHHVTERSKIECQDFVLVTGAGPIGIMAAFVAKAAGAAKVVITGLDSCEAVRFPAARKLGADVVVNVQKEDACAIVMDMTDGKGADVVIETSGSQNAISQSIRMARVCGRVCVIGIPGPDETPVPWKAAVQKSLVMEFCMSSGYTAWDKALSLMAGANKDLSSLITHVEPLENWEYLFGELTAERGIKGLFLPKE
;
A
#
# COMPACT_ATOMS: atom_id res chain seq x y z
N MET A 1 11.35 -25.09 -3.57
CA MET A 1 10.11 -24.33 -3.44
C MET A 1 9.82 -23.55 -4.71
N LYS A 2 8.57 -23.46 -5.11
CA LYS A 2 8.19 -22.57 -6.22
C LYS A 2 8.37 -21.09 -5.83
N SER A 3 8.80 -20.28 -6.78
CA SER A 3 8.98 -18.83 -6.56
C SER A 3 8.87 -18.04 -7.88
N LEU A 4 8.35 -16.81 -7.81
CA LEU A 4 8.28 -15.89 -8.93
C LEU A 4 9.46 -14.92 -8.87
N VAL A 5 10.35 -15.00 -9.83
CA VAL A 5 11.67 -14.37 -9.79
C VAL A 5 11.86 -13.38 -10.93
N LYS A 6 12.30 -12.18 -10.58
CA LYS A 6 12.89 -11.22 -11.53
C LYS A 6 14.36 -11.61 -11.72
N THR A 7 14.69 -12.17 -12.89
CA THR A 7 15.96 -12.85 -13.14
C THR A 7 17.07 -11.93 -13.63
N ALA A 8 16.71 -10.86 -14.33
CA ALA A 8 17.67 -9.90 -14.91
C ALA A 8 17.07 -8.49 -14.99
N LYS A 9 17.92 -7.48 -15.24
CA LYS A 9 17.52 -6.11 -15.58
C LYS A 9 16.78 -6.06 -16.92
N GLY A 10 15.97 -5.02 -17.09
CA GLY A 10 15.16 -4.79 -18.29
C GLY A 10 13.70 -5.25 -18.13
N PRO A 11 12.81 -4.80 -19.02
CA PRO A 11 11.38 -5.17 -18.98
C PRO A 11 11.19 -6.69 -19.11
N GLY A 12 10.13 -7.22 -18.50
CA GLY A 12 9.92 -8.66 -18.45
C GLY A 12 10.90 -9.34 -17.51
N ASN A 13 11.59 -10.37 -17.97
CA ASN A 13 12.57 -11.17 -17.22
C ASN A 13 12.02 -11.67 -15.86
N ILE A 14 10.77 -12.11 -15.86
CA ILE A 14 10.10 -12.72 -14.72
C ILE A 14 9.75 -14.16 -15.10
N GLU A 15 10.01 -15.10 -14.20
CA GLU A 15 9.68 -16.51 -14.40
C GLU A 15 9.34 -17.19 -13.08
N VAL A 16 8.45 -18.17 -13.14
CA VAL A 16 8.26 -19.13 -12.05
C VAL A 16 9.35 -20.20 -12.15
N ARG A 17 10.07 -20.42 -11.05
CA ARG A 17 11.11 -21.45 -11.00
C ARG A 17 11.18 -22.14 -9.66
N GLU A 18 11.86 -23.28 -9.62
CA GLU A 18 12.28 -23.91 -8.37
C GLU A 18 13.47 -23.16 -7.76
N SER A 19 13.30 -22.71 -6.54
CA SER A 19 14.33 -22.09 -5.71
C SER A 19 14.58 -22.92 -4.44
N PRO A 20 15.77 -22.88 -3.86
CA PRO A 20 15.99 -23.53 -2.56
C PRO A 20 15.12 -22.85 -1.48
N VAL A 21 14.65 -23.61 -0.51
CA VAL A 21 14.03 -23.03 0.70
C VAL A 21 15.11 -22.23 1.43
N PRO A 22 14.86 -20.96 1.76
CA PRO A 22 15.87 -20.12 2.40
C PRO A 22 16.20 -20.62 3.81
N LYS A 23 17.47 -20.56 4.18
CA LYS A 23 17.90 -20.79 5.57
C LYS A 23 17.78 -19.49 6.36
N ILE A 24 17.50 -19.58 7.65
CA ILE A 24 17.52 -18.44 8.57
C ILE A 24 18.92 -17.80 8.54
N PRO A 25 19.07 -16.52 8.12
CA PRO A 25 20.37 -15.91 7.90
C PRO A 25 21.04 -15.39 9.18
N LYS A 26 20.25 -15.17 10.25
CA LYS A 26 20.70 -14.65 11.55
C LYS A 26 19.85 -15.20 12.68
N ASP A 27 20.38 -15.22 13.88
CA ASP A 27 19.74 -15.77 15.07
C ASP A 27 18.43 -15.05 15.46
N ASP A 28 18.25 -13.79 15.09
CA ASP A 28 17.05 -12.97 15.35
C ASP A 28 16.03 -12.99 14.19
N TRP A 29 16.18 -13.90 13.23
CA TRP A 29 15.28 -14.04 12.09
C TRP A 29 14.39 -15.26 12.22
N VAL A 30 13.31 -15.27 11.45
CA VAL A 30 12.38 -16.39 11.33
C VAL A 30 12.25 -16.82 9.86
N LEU A 31 11.86 -18.07 9.65
CA LEU A 31 11.37 -18.59 8.38
C LEU A 31 9.84 -18.57 8.42
N ILE A 32 9.20 -17.90 7.48
CA ILE A 32 7.76 -17.80 7.34
C ILE A 32 7.32 -18.63 6.14
N LYS A 33 6.34 -19.51 6.35
CA LYS A 33 5.59 -20.16 5.30
C LYS A 33 4.53 -19.18 4.81
N VAL A 34 4.66 -18.72 3.56
CA VAL A 34 3.72 -17.77 2.98
C VAL A 34 2.39 -18.46 2.66
N MET A 35 1.31 -17.89 3.13
CA MET A 35 -0.05 -18.37 2.91
C MET A 35 -0.80 -17.54 1.88
N ALA A 36 -0.53 -16.24 1.80
CA ALA A 36 -1.06 -15.32 0.79
C ALA A 36 -0.07 -14.18 0.58
N ALA A 37 0.07 -13.72 -0.66
CA ALA A 37 0.94 -12.60 -1.01
C ALA A 37 0.27 -11.65 -2.01
N GLY A 38 0.17 -10.36 -1.65
CA GLY A 38 -0.47 -9.32 -2.45
C GLY A 38 0.43 -8.76 -3.54
N VAL A 39 -0.15 -8.44 -4.68
CA VAL A 39 0.52 -7.74 -5.77
C VAL A 39 0.38 -6.24 -5.57
N CYS A 40 1.51 -5.53 -5.54
CA CYS A 40 1.61 -4.08 -5.48
C CYS A 40 1.89 -3.47 -6.85
N GLY A 41 1.54 -2.20 -7.02
CA GLY A 41 2.00 -1.42 -8.19
C GLY A 41 3.52 -1.41 -8.36
N THR A 42 4.28 -1.52 -7.27
CA THR A 42 5.75 -1.67 -7.31
C THR A 42 6.18 -2.93 -8.08
N ASP A 43 5.49 -4.06 -7.94
CA ASP A 43 5.81 -5.29 -8.66
C ASP A 43 5.57 -5.11 -10.17
N LEU A 44 4.50 -4.39 -10.55
CA LEU A 44 4.19 -4.04 -11.93
C LEU A 44 5.25 -3.07 -12.52
N HIS A 45 5.70 -2.09 -11.73
CA HIS A 45 6.79 -1.20 -12.13
C HIS A 45 8.12 -1.96 -12.31
N ILE A 46 8.41 -2.95 -11.46
CA ILE A 46 9.59 -3.82 -11.62
C ILE A 46 9.46 -4.67 -12.90
N TRP A 47 8.27 -5.17 -13.21
CA TRP A 47 8.02 -5.88 -14.48
C TRP A 47 8.39 -5.03 -15.69
N HIS A 48 8.04 -3.73 -15.65
CA HIS A 48 8.30 -2.77 -16.72
C HIS A 48 9.68 -2.06 -16.64
N ASP A 49 10.55 -2.45 -15.68
CA ASP A 49 11.88 -1.83 -15.45
C ASP A 49 11.80 -0.34 -15.02
N GLN A 50 10.75 0.03 -14.31
CA GLN A 50 10.43 1.40 -13.90
C GLN A 50 10.64 1.67 -12.40
N PHE A 51 11.18 0.71 -11.66
CA PHE A 51 11.45 0.81 -10.23
C PHE A 51 12.81 0.19 -9.90
N PRO A 52 13.59 0.70 -8.93
CA PRO A 52 14.88 0.11 -8.56
C PRO A 52 14.75 -1.31 -7.99
N TYR A 53 15.53 -2.27 -8.49
CA TYR A 53 15.60 -3.64 -8.00
C TYR A 53 16.97 -4.25 -8.24
N TRP A 54 17.30 -5.36 -7.56
CA TRP A 54 18.58 -6.05 -7.61
C TRP A 54 18.38 -7.53 -7.97
N PRO A 55 18.41 -7.88 -9.28
CA PRO A 55 18.17 -9.25 -9.74
C PRO A 55 19.45 -10.12 -9.56
N PRO A 56 19.30 -11.47 -9.42
CA PRO A 56 18.03 -12.17 -9.31
C PRO A 56 17.37 -11.93 -7.95
N VAL A 57 16.02 -11.76 -7.94
CA VAL A 57 15.28 -11.52 -6.71
C VAL A 57 13.86 -12.10 -6.82
N ILE A 58 13.40 -12.77 -5.77
CA ILE A 58 12.00 -13.21 -5.65
C ILE A 58 11.16 -11.96 -5.34
N LEU A 59 10.07 -11.74 -6.09
CA LEU A 59 9.19 -10.59 -5.95
C LEU A 59 8.24 -10.71 -4.73
N GLY A 60 7.45 -9.66 -4.47
CA GLY A 60 6.39 -9.61 -3.47
C GLY A 60 6.85 -9.11 -2.10
N HIS A 61 6.21 -8.03 -1.62
CA HIS A 61 6.51 -7.42 -0.32
C HIS A 61 5.28 -7.26 0.57
N GLU A 62 4.12 -7.68 0.09
CA GLU A 62 2.85 -7.71 0.82
C GLU A 62 2.51 -9.18 1.07
N PHE A 63 2.78 -9.73 2.25
CA PHE A 63 2.49 -11.14 2.51
C PHE A 63 2.05 -11.41 3.94
N ALA A 64 1.29 -12.48 4.09
CA ALA A 64 0.86 -13.04 5.34
C ALA A 64 1.22 -14.52 5.41
N GLY A 65 1.59 -15.00 6.57
CA GLY A 65 2.00 -16.39 6.70
C GLY A 65 2.06 -16.89 8.13
N GLU A 66 2.65 -18.06 8.26
CA GLU A 66 2.84 -18.79 9.51
C GLU A 66 4.34 -19.04 9.73
N ILE A 67 4.83 -18.82 10.93
CA ILE A 67 6.23 -19.07 11.26
C ILE A 67 6.48 -20.58 11.21
N ALA A 68 7.39 -21.00 10.33
CA ALA A 68 7.84 -22.39 10.21
C ALA A 68 9.00 -22.71 11.15
N GLU A 69 10.00 -21.79 11.22
CA GLU A 69 11.18 -21.93 12.05
C GLU A 69 11.58 -20.60 12.66
N VAL A 70 12.27 -20.65 13.80
CA VAL A 70 12.79 -19.46 14.51
C VAL A 70 14.28 -19.59 14.77
N GLY A 71 14.99 -18.49 14.63
CA GLY A 71 16.40 -18.41 15.02
C GLY A 71 16.59 -18.44 16.54
N SER A 72 17.78 -18.76 17.00
CA SER A 72 18.10 -18.99 18.43
C SER A 72 17.93 -17.77 19.34
N ALA A 73 17.97 -16.55 18.77
CA ALA A 73 17.77 -15.29 19.49
C ALA A 73 16.34 -14.74 19.46
N VAL A 74 15.43 -15.35 18.70
CA VAL A 74 14.01 -14.96 18.65
C VAL A 74 13.36 -15.16 20.02
N ARG A 75 12.58 -14.18 20.49
CA ARG A 75 11.96 -14.16 21.83
C ARG A 75 10.45 -13.97 21.82
N ARG A 76 9.92 -13.26 20.83
CA ARG A 76 8.50 -12.83 20.80
C ARG A 76 7.61 -13.82 20.05
N TYR A 77 8.19 -14.69 19.26
CA TYR A 77 7.46 -15.56 18.34
C TYR A 77 7.94 -17.01 18.44
N LYS A 78 7.09 -17.93 17.98
CA LYS A 78 7.34 -19.37 17.93
C LYS A 78 6.75 -19.96 16.65
N PRO A 79 7.12 -21.18 16.25
CA PRO A 79 6.47 -21.89 15.14
C PRO A 79 4.94 -21.92 15.31
N SER A 80 4.23 -21.81 14.20
CA SER A 80 2.78 -21.70 14.06
C SER A 80 2.17 -20.34 14.48
N ASP A 81 2.94 -19.36 14.92
CA ASP A 81 2.44 -18.01 15.07
C ASP A 81 2.12 -17.42 13.69
N ARG A 82 0.94 -16.77 13.57
CA ARG A 82 0.45 -16.15 12.35
C ARG A 82 0.93 -14.72 12.27
N VAL A 83 1.60 -14.34 11.18
CA VAL A 83 2.30 -13.05 11.10
C VAL A 83 2.18 -12.39 9.73
N VAL A 84 2.28 -11.06 9.75
CA VAL A 84 2.64 -10.20 8.62
C VAL A 84 3.95 -9.50 8.93
N SER A 85 4.58 -8.86 7.96
CA SER A 85 5.88 -8.22 8.15
C SER A 85 5.98 -6.86 7.48
N GLU A 86 6.61 -5.89 8.18
CA GLU A 86 7.05 -4.64 7.57
C GLU A 86 8.11 -4.92 6.49
N PRO A 87 8.08 -4.18 5.34
CA PRO A 87 9.01 -4.43 4.24
C PRO A 87 10.34 -3.66 4.41
N HIS A 88 10.95 -3.66 5.58
CA HIS A 88 12.17 -2.89 5.88
C HIS A 88 13.34 -3.78 6.31
N SER A 89 13.44 -4.98 5.75
CA SER A 89 14.28 -6.09 6.22
C SER A 89 15.76 -5.75 6.42
N LYS A 90 16.29 -4.78 5.68
CA LYS A 90 17.67 -4.32 5.83
C LYS A 90 17.69 -2.80 5.88
N SER A 91 18.23 -2.26 6.97
CA SER A 91 18.59 -0.86 7.13
C SER A 91 20.00 -0.78 7.74
N CYS A 92 20.69 0.37 7.62
CA CYS A 92 22.08 0.46 8.12
C CYS A 92 22.18 0.49 9.66
N GLY A 93 21.10 0.82 10.37
CA GLY A 93 21.06 0.93 11.85
C GLY A 93 21.78 2.15 12.45
N VAL A 94 22.64 2.83 11.69
CA VAL A 94 23.56 3.85 12.23
C VAL A 94 23.32 5.27 11.70
N CYS A 95 22.64 5.46 10.58
CA CYS A 95 22.36 6.80 10.04
C CYS A 95 21.35 7.56 10.94
N HIS A 96 21.24 8.87 10.73
CA HIS A 96 20.35 9.73 11.53
C HIS A 96 18.90 9.28 11.50
N LEU A 97 18.41 8.74 10.37
CA LEU A 97 17.04 8.22 10.23
C LEU A 97 16.85 6.93 11.04
N CYS A 98 17.75 5.97 10.91
CA CYS A 98 17.67 4.72 11.67
C CYS A 98 17.72 4.97 13.19
N ARG A 99 18.57 5.90 13.64
CA ARG A 99 18.67 6.26 15.06
C ARG A 99 17.43 6.96 15.63
N GLN A 100 16.56 7.49 14.76
CA GLN A 100 15.26 8.07 15.11
C GLN A 100 14.10 7.08 14.93
N GLY A 101 14.37 5.82 14.55
CA GLY A 101 13.35 4.83 14.25
C GLY A 101 12.69 4.99 12.86
N ILE A 102 13.21 5.89 12.02
CA ILE A 102 12.67 6.14 10.66
C ILE A 102 13.42 5.26 9.65
N VAL A 103 13.42 3.96 9.90
CA VAL A 103 14.18 2.96 9.11
C VAL A 103 13.66 2.83 7.68
N GLN A 104 12.38 3.09 7.45
CA GLN A 104 11.73 3.05 6.15
C GLN A 104 12.31 4.05 5.14
N LEU A 105 12.98 5.10 5.58
CA LEU A 105 13.65 6.10 4.74
C LEU A 105 15.18 5.96 4.71
N CYS A 106 15.74 4.89 5.27
CA CYS A 106 17.18 4.63 5.20
C CYS A 106 17.64 4.45 3.75
N LYS A 107 18.72 5.13 3.34
CA LYS A 107 19.28 5.02 1.97
C LYS A 107 19.79 3.61 1.65
N GLU A 108 20.19 2.86 2.67
CA GLU A 108 20.65 1.48 2.52
C GLU A 108 19.51 0.46 2.67
N LYS A 109 18.27 0.94 2.75
CA LYS A 109 17.11 0.05 2.86
C LYS A 109 17.08 -0.96 1.72
N ARG A 110 16.81 -2.21 2.08
CA ARG A 110 16.42 -3.28 1.16
C ARG A 110 15.12 -3.88 1.66
N SER A 111 14.20 -4.07 0.75
CA SER A 111 12.89 -4.66 1.06
C SER A 111 12.76 -6.01 0.38
N PRO A 112 11.96 -6.94 0.94
CA PRO A 112 11.56 -8.12 0.23
C PRO A 112 10.90 -7.72 -1.11
N GLY A 113 11.06 -8.53 -2.13
CA GLY A 113 10.50 -8.30 -3.45
C GLY A 113 11.35 -7.47 -4.41
N TRP A 114 12.39 -6.74 -3.95
CA TRP A 114 13.21 -5.93 -4.86
C TRP A 114 14.67 -5.75 -4.43
N GLY A 115 14.98 -5.79 -3.16
CA GLY A 115 16.35 -5.71 -2.65
C GLY A 115 16.77 -6.94 -1.85
N MET A 116 15.82 -7.79 -1.54
CA MET A 116 15.95 -9.12 -0.90
C MET A 116 14.81 -9.99 -1.43
N ASP A 117 14.93 -11.30 -1.31
CA ASP A 117 13.89 -12.23 -1.70
C ASP A 117 12.59 -11.98 -0.94
N GLY A 118 11.48 -11.99 -1.66
CA GLY A 118 10.15 -11.62 -1.19
C GLY A 118 9.19 -12.80 -1.04
N GLY A 119 7.91 -12.44 -0.88
CA GLY A 119 6.82 -13.35 -0.54
C GLY A 119 6.14 -14.05 -1.73
N PHE A 120 6.54 -13.80 -2.99
CA PHE A 120 6.01 -14.60 -4.11
C PHE A 120 6.76 -15.93 -4.19
N ALA A 121 6.73 -16.66 -3.09
CA ALA A 121 7.32 -17.97 -2.90
C ALA A 121 6.64 -18.67 -1.71
N GLU A 122 6.84 -19.99 -1.58
CA GLU A 122 6.30 -20.76 -0.46
C GLU A 122 6.89 -20.35 0.90
N TYR A 123 8.12 -19.85 0.92
CA TYR A 123 8.80 -19.43 2.15
C TYR A 123 9.59 -18.14 1.95
N VAL A 124 9.65 -17.32 3.01
CA VAL A 124 10.45 -16.10 3.09
C VAL A 124 11.07 -15.96 4.47
N THR A 125 12.25 -15.34 4.58
CA THR A 125 12.87 -15.06 5.88
C THR A 125 12.74 -13.59 6.25
N MET A 126 12.40 -13.30 7.53
CA MET A 126 12.26 -11.93 8.04
C MET A 126 12.84 -11.79 9.45
N PRO A 127 13.36 -10.60 9.81
CA PRO A 127 13.78 -10.34 11.18
C PRO A 127 12.58 -10.23 12.12
N GLU A 128 12.70 -10.79 13.35
CA GLU A 128 11.65 -10.77 14.37
C GLU A 128 11.07 -9.39 14.62
N MET A 129 11.91 -8.36 14.62
CA MET A 129 11.54 -6.99 14.96
C MET A 129 10.52 -6.35 13.99
N LEU A 130 10.40 -6.89 12.78
CA LEU A 130 9.49 -6.38 11.75
C LEU A 130 8.14 -7.11 11.69
N LEU A 131 7.96 -8.10 12.56
CA LEU A 131 6.75 -8.93 12.53
C LEU A 131 5.64 -8.36 13.39
N HIS A 132 4.41 -8.50 12.90
CA HIS A 132 3.18 -8.23 13.62
C HIS A 132 2.30 -9.48 13.62
N ARG A 133 1.65 -9.76 14.77
CA ARG A 133 0.71 -10.88 14.89
C ARG A 133 -0.56 -10.57 14.12
N ILE A 134 -1.01 -11.54 13.33
CA ILE A 134 -2.34 -11.46 12.71
C ILE A 134 -3.39 -11.65 13.80
N PRO A 135 -4.36 -10.73 13.93
CA PRO A 135 -5.47 -10.87 14.87
C PRO A 135 -6.24 -12.19 14.69
N ASP A 136 -6.77 -12.71 15.80
CA ASP A 136 -7.59 -13.93 15.78
C ASP A 136 -8.83 -13.72 14.88
N GLY A 137 -9.16 -14.74 14.10
CA GLY A 137 -10.29 -14.72 13.17
C GLY A 137 -10.04 -13.99 11.83
N MET A 138 -8.91 -13.29 11.66
CA MET A 138 -8.54 -12.72 10.36
C MET A 138 -7.92 -13.80 9.48
N SER A 139 -8.39 -13.94 8.23
CA SER A 139 -7.82 -14.85 7.24
C SER A 139 -6.48 -14.35 6.69
N TYR A 140 -5.68 -15.22 6.06
CA TYR A 140 -4.38 -14.83 5.50
C TYR A 140 -4.51 -13.91 4.29
N ASP A 141 -5.53 -14.11 3.46
CA ASP A 141 -5.85 -13.25 2.32
C ASP A 141 -6.16 -11.82 2.74
N ILE A 142 -6.97 -11.64 3.79
CA ILE A 142 -7.18 -10.30 4.37
C ILE A 142 -5.90 -9.76 5.03
N ALA A 143 -5.17 -10.59 5.76
CA ALA A 143 -3.93 -10.17 6.41
C ALA A 143 -2.83 -9.75 5.41
N ALA A 144 -2.80 -10.30 4.19
CA ALA A 144 -1.89 -9.87 3.13
C ALA A 144 -2.13 -8.42 2.67
N LEU A 145 -3.30 -7.83 2.99
CA LEU A 145 -3.59 -6.41 2.77
C LEU A 145 -2.99 -5.50 3.86
N ALA A 146 -2.32 -6.03 4.87
CA ALA A 146 -1.80 -5.24 6.00
C ALA A 146 -0.74 -4.23 5.56
N GLU A 147 0.13 -4.57 4.60
CA GLU A 147 1.14 -3.65 4.08
C GLU A 147 0.49 -2.41 3.45
N PRO A 148 -0.35 -2.50 2.40
CA PRO A 148 -0.98 -1.33 1.82
C PRO A 148 -1.96 -0.63 2.78
N MET A 149 -2.57 -1.33 3.72
CA MET A 149 -3.39 -0.71 4.77
C MET A 149 -2.52 0.11 5.73
N ALA A 150 -1.34 -0.37 6.11
CA ALA A 150 -0.40 0.40 6.93
C ALA A 150 0.10 1.67 6.22
N ILE A 151 0.28 1.62 4.88
CA ILE A 151 0.51 2.83 4.08
C ILE A 151 -0.67 3.81 4.27
N ALA A 152 -1.91 3.37 4.05
CA ALA A 152 -3.08 4.23 4.19
C ALA A 152 -3.20 4.81 5.62
N VAL A 153 -3.04 3.99 6.65
CA VAL A 153 -3.09 4.43 8.06
C VAL A 153 -2.00 5.47 8.36
N HIS A 154 -0.75 5.20 7.97
CA HIS A 154 0.36 6.12 8.19
C HIS A 154 0.07 7.51 7.60
N HIS A 155 -0.35 7.54 6.35
CA HIS A 155 -0.57 8.78 5.63
C HIS A 155 -1.82 9.53 6.11
N VAL A 156 -2.92 8.82 6.34
CA VAL A 156 -4.21 9.41 6.69
C VAL A 156 -4.26 9.85 8.15
N THR A 157 -3.79 9.02 9.08
CA THR A 157 -3.95 9.32 10.52
C THR A 157 -2.71 9.93 11.14
N GLU A 158 -1.51 9.51 10.75
CA GLU A 158 -0.27 9.97 11.39
C GLU A 158 0.32 11.21 10.72
N ARG A 159 0.17 11.31 9.39
CA ARG A 159 0.71 12.44 8.62
C ARG A 159 -0.35 13.53 8.38
N SER A 160 -1.46 13.18 7.73
CA SER A 160 -2.55 14.15 7.44
C SER A 160 -3.33 14.57 8.67
N LYS A 161 -3.32 13.74 9.73
CA LYS A 161 -4.01 14.01 11.00
C LYS A 161 -5.48 14.36 10.77
N ILE A 162 -6.23 13.43 10.15
CA ILE A 162 -7.68 13.60 9.98
C ILE A 162 -8.31 13.93 11.33
N GLU A 163 -9.11 14.98 11.37
CA GLU A 163 -9.87 15.41 12.54
C GLU A 163 -11.35 15.01 12.39
N CYS A 164 -12.02 14.87 13.52
CA CYS A 164 -13.45 14.63 13.55
C CYS A 164 -14.18 15.75 12.78
N GLN A 165 -15.13 15.37 11.91
CA GLN A 165 -15.89 16.29 11.06
C GLN A 165 -15.15 16.86 9.85
N ASP A 166 -13.91 16.47 9.56
CA ASP A 166 -13.25 16.87 8.31
C ASP A 166 -14.05 16.41 7.08
N PHE A 167 -14.11 17.27 6.06
CA PHE A 167 -14.46 16.90 4.70
C PHE A 167 -13.20 16.41 3.98
N VAL A 168 -13.16 15.14 3.63
CA VAL A 168 -11.99 14.49 3.01
C VAL A 168 -12.25 14.20 1.54
N LEU A 169 -11.32 14.63 0.69
CA LEU A 169 -11.26 14.28 -0.71
C LEU A 169 -10.09 13.32 -0.96
N VAL A 170 -10.35 12.19 -1.60
CA VAL A 170 -9.32 11.27 -2.08
C VAL A 170 -9.26 11.34 -3.60
N THR A 171 -8.10 11.68 -4.17
CA THR A 171 -7.92 11.69 -5.62
C THR A 171 -7.22 10.41 -6.09
N GLY A 172 -7.98 9.57 -6.81
CA GLY A 172 -7.55 8.27 -7.29
C GLY A 172 -8.23 7.10 -6.56
N ALA A 173 -9.03 6.31 -7.28
CA ALA A 173 -9.72 5.13 -6.76
C ALA A 173 -8.92 3.83 -6.98
N GLY A 174 -7.59 3.89 -6.84
CA GLY A 174 -6.72 2.72 -6.76
C GLY A 174 -6.81 2.02 -5.40
N PRO A 175 -6.10 0.90 -5.19
CA PRO A 175 -6.12 0.17 -3.91
C PRO A 175 -5.83 1.07 -2.70
N ILE A 176 -4.77 1.89 -2.79
CA ILE A 176 -4.38 2.82 -1.72
C ILE A 176 -5.43 3.90 -1.50
N GLY A 177 -6.03 4.45 -2.58
CA GLY A 177 -7.08 5.47 -2.44
C GLY A 177 -8.35 4.93 -1.76
N ILE A 178 -8.79 3.72 -2.10
CA ILE A 178 -9.94 3.09 -1.47
C ILE A 178 -9.65 2.80 0.01
N MET A 179 -8.45 2.30 0.34
CA MET A 179 -8.02 2.08 1.72
C MET A 179 -7.89 3.41 2.49
N ALA A 180 -7.39 4.48 1.84
CA ALA A 180 -7.32 5.80 2.45
C ALA A 180 -8.71 6.38 2.75
N ALA A 181 -9.69 6.20 1.86
CA ALA A 181 -11.07 6.58 2.09
C ALA A 181 -11.68 5.82 3.28
N PHE A 182 -11.46 4.50 3.35
CA PHE A 182 -11.86 3.66 4.49
C PHE A 182 -11.25 4.15 5.81
N VAL A 183 -9.95 4.39 5.83
CA VAL A 183 -9.24 4.88 7.03
C VAL A 183 -9.72 6.27 7.42
N ALA A 184 -9.94 7.19 6.46
CA ALA A 184 -10.46 8.52 6.73
C ALA A 184 -11.85 8.47 7.38
N LYS A 185 -12.73 7.59 6.87
CA LYS A 185 -14.07 7.38 7.46
C LYS A 185 -13.98 6.83 8.88
N ALA A 186 -13.13 5.84 9.10
CA ALA A 186 -12.90 5.26 10.42
C ALA A 186 -12.26 6.25 11.40
N ALA A 187 -11.47 7.22 10.92
CA ALA A 187 -10.89 8.29 11.73
C ALA A 187 -11.89 9.40 12.10
N GLY A 188 -13.13 9.36 11.59
CA GLY A 188 -14.19 10.29 11.96
C GLY A 188 -14.46 11.42 10.95
N ALA A 189 -13.98 11.30 9.72
CA ALA A 189 -14.33 12.23 8.64
C ALA A 189 -15.87 12.29 8.46
N ALA A 190 -16.44 13.50 8.44
CA ALA A 190 -17.88 13.67 8.23
C ALA A 190 -18.31 13.22 6.84
N LYS A 191 -17.50 13.57 5.84
CA LYS A 191 -17.74 13.24 4.44
C LYS A 191 -16.45 12.80 3.77
N VAL A 192 -16.53 11.71 2.99
CA VAL A 192 -15.42 11.20 2.18
C VAL A 192 -15.86 11.14 0.72
N VAL A 193 -15.21 11.92 -0.13
CA VAL A 193 -15.38 11.90 -1.58
C VAL A 193 -14.14 11.22 -2.19
N ILE A 194 -14.33 10.31 -3.14
CA ILE A 194 -13.24 9.70 -3.89
C ILE A 194 -13.44 9.89 -5.39
N THR A 195 -12.36 10.24 -6.10
CA THR A 195 -12.41 10.43 -7.55
C THR A 195 -11.70 9.30 -8.28
N GLY A 196 -12.12 9.04 -9.53
CA GLY A 196 -11.51 8.03 -10.40
C GLY A 196 -11.93 8.22 -11.85
N LEU A 197 -11.55 7.27 -12.68
CA LEU A 197 -11.78 7.25 -14.13
C LEU A 197 -12.91 6.27 -14.49
N ASP A 198 -13.29 6.19 -15.78
CA ASP A 198 -14.25 5.21 -16.31
C ASP A 198 -13.90 3.77 -15.93
N SER A 199 -12.62 3.42 -15.90
CA SER A 199 -12.12 2.10 -15.46
C SER A 199 -12.52 1.74 -14.02
N CYS A 200 -12.84 2.71 -13.19
CA CYS A 200 -13.22 2.50 -11.79
C CYS A 200 -14.69 2.11 -11.60
N GLU A 201 -15.57 2.35 -12.58
CA GLU A 201 -17.02 2.25 -12.40
C GLU A 201 -17.49 0.83 -12.06
N ALA A 202 -16.92 -0.17 -12.73
CA ALA A 202 -17.39 -1.55 -12.60
C ALA A 202 -17.00 -2.22 -11.27
N VAL A 203 -15.80 -1.93 -10.75
CA VAL A 203 -15.21 -2.65 -9.61
C VAL A 203 -14.80 -1.72 -8.48
N ARG A 204 -14.05 -0.67 -8.77
CA ARG A 204 -13.41 0.19 -7.75
C ARG A 204 -14.39 1.10 -7.03
N PHE A 205 -15.32 1.76 -7.73
CA PHE A 205 -16.34 2.61 -7.11
C PHE A 205 -17.31 1.84 -6.23
N PRO A 206 -17.84 0.66 -6.62
CA PRO A 206 -18.62 -0.18 -5.70
C PRO A 206 -17.88 -0.55 -4.42
N ALA A 207 -16.61 -0.94 -4.53
CA ALA A 207 -15.78 -1.25 -3.36
C ALA A 207 -15.54 -0.02 -2.48
N ALA A 208 -15.27 1.15 -3.08
CA ALA A 208 -15.08 2.41 -2.36
C ALA A 208 -16.34 2.78 -1.55
N ARG A 209 -17.54 2.69 -2.16
CA ARG A 209 -18.81 2.93 -1.45
C ARG A 209 -19.01 1.95 -0.28
N LYS A 210 -18.76 0.66 -0.52
CA LYS A 210 -18.86 -0.37 0.52
C LYS A 210 -17.94 -0.10 1.70
N LEU A 211 -16.76 0.47 1.45
CA LEU A 211 -15.75 0.78 2.44
C LEU A 211 -15.84 2.21 3.01
N GLY A 212 -16.96 2.91 2.76
CA GLY A 212 -17.28 4.15 3.46
C GLY A 212 -17.04 5.45 2.69
N ALA A 213 -16.73 5.40 1.38
CA ALA A 213 -16.80 6.59 0.56
C ALA A 213 -18.26 7.03 0.40
N ASP A 214 -18.57 8.24 0.83
CA ASP A 214 -19.94 8.80 0.75
C ASP A 214 -20.32 9.18 -0.69
N VAL A 215 -19.34 9.61 -1.48
CA VAL A 215 -19.51 10.01 -2.88
C VAL A 215 -18.35 9.50 -3.71
N VAL A 216 -18.63 8.96 -4.87
CA VAL A 216 -17.63 8.65 -5.90
C VAL A 216 -17.87 9.53 -7.11
N VAL A 217 -16.80 10.08 -7.70
CA VAL A 217 -16.88 11.01 -8.82
C VAL A 217 -16.02 10.50 -9.97
N ASN A 218 -16.63 10.32 -11.12
CA ASN A 218 -15.93 9.99 -12.35
C ASN A 218 -15.48 11.28 -13.04
N VAL A 219 -14.20 11.61 -12.94
CA VAL A 219 -13.64 12.88 -13.46
C VAL A 219 -13.62 12.98 -14.99
N GLN A 220 -13.95 11.92 -15.71
CA GLN A 220 -14.12 11.93 -17.15
C GLN A 220 -15.56 12.34 -17.56
N LYS A 221 -16.51 12.28 -16.63
CA LYS A 221 -17.93 12.58 -16.84
C LYS A 221 -18.43 13.77 -16.03
N GLU A 222 -17.77 14.08 -14.91
CA GLU A 222 -18.24 15.03 -13.91
C GLU A 222 -17.12 16.00 -13.53
N ASP A 223 -17.48 17.23 -13.21
CA ASP A 223 -16.54 18.24 -12.66
C ASP A 223 -16.38 18.04 -11.14
N ALA A 224 -15.35 17.31 -10.75
CA ALA A 224 -15.03 17.07 -9.34
C ALA A 224 -14.84 18.36 -8.54
N CYS A 225 -14.29 19.42 -9.16
CA CYS A 225 -14.09 20.69 -8.48
C CYS A 225 -15.43 21.36 -8.17
N ALA A 226 -16.35 21.40 -9.13
CA ALA A 226 -17.69 21.93 -8.92
C ALA A 226 -18.43 21.16 -7.83
N ILE A 227 -18.37 19.82 -7.85
CA ILE A 227 -19.01 18.96 -6.84
C ILE A 227 -18.45 19.23 -5.44
N VAL A 228 -17.13 19.26 -5.28
CA VAL A 228 -16.50 19.52 -3.96
C VAL A 228 -16.84 20.91 -3.45
N MET A 229 -16.83 21.92 -4.32
CA MET A 229 -17.20 23.29 -3.94
C MET A 229 -18.66 23.41 -3.54
N ASP A 230 -19.57 22.78 -4.27
CA ASP A 230 -21.01 22.74 -3.91
C ASP A 230 -21.24 22.07 -2.54
N MET A 231 -20.62 20.92 -2.33
CA MET A 231 -20.73 20.15 -1.07
C MET A 231 -20.10 20.85 0.15
N THR A 232 -19.26 21.86 -0.06
CA THR A 232 -18.52 22.57 1.00
C THR A 232 -18.87 24.07 1.08
N ASP A 233 -19.99 24.51 0.50
CA ASP A 233 -20.41 25.91 0.42
C ASP A 233 -19.28 26.83 -0.12
N GLY A 234 -18.56 26.37 -1.14
CA GLY A 234 -17.45 27.08 -1.77
C GLY A 234 -16.13 27.07 -1.00
N LYS A 235 -16.07 26.43 0.15
CA LYS A 235 -14.84 26.42 0.99
C LYS A 235 -13.74 25.52 0.45
N GLY A 236 -14.09 24.35 -0.09
CA GLY A 236 -13.19 23.26 -0.47
C GLY A 236 -12.95 22.25 0.67
N ALA A 237 -12.22 21.19 0.37
CA ALA A 237 -11.96 20.08 1.29
C ALA A 237 -10.99 20.46 2.42
N ASP A 238 -11.25 20.01 3.65
CA ASP A 238 -10.35 20.17 4.79
C ASP A 238 -9.03 19.42 4.57
N VAL A 239 -9.15 18.19 4.06
CA VAL A 239 -8.01 17.32 3.73
C VAL A 239 -8.20 16.75 2.34
N VAL A 240 -7.14 16.82 1.54
CA VAL A 240 -7.05 16.11 0.26
C VAL A 240 -5.96 15.06 0.35
N ILE A 241 -6.28 13.81 0.00
CA ILE A 241 -5.33 12.70 -0.05
C ILE A 241 -5.12 12.36 -1.52
N GLU A 242 -3.95 12.69 -2.03
CA GLU A 242 -3.57 12.43 -3.42
C GLU A 242 -2.91 11.05 -3.53
N THR A 243 -3.52 10.13 -4.29
CA THR A 243 -3.07 8.74 -4.41
C THR A 243 -2.85 8.29 -5.86
N SER A 244 -3.11 9.14 -6.83
CA SER A 244 -3.02 8.77 -8.25
C SER A 244 -1.64 9.01 -8.87
N GLY A 245 -0.89 10.00 -8.36
CA GLY A 245 0.34 10.47 -8.97
C GLY A 245 0.17 11.18 -10.31
N SER A 246 -1.07 11.36 -10.80
CA SER A 246 -1.28 12.05 -12.07
C SER A 246 -1.16 13.56 -11.91
N GLN A 247 -0.52 14.23 -12.87
CA GLN A 247 -0.34 15.68 -12.85
C GLN A 247 -1.67 16.44 -12.68
N ASN A 248 -2.72 15.97 -13.34
CA ASN A 248 -4.04 16.62 -13.25
C ASN A 248 -4.63 16.48 -11.85
N ALA A 249 -4.59 15.28 -11.24
CA ALA A 249 -5.11 15.06 -9.90
C ALA A 249 -4.30 15.83 -8.85
N ILE A 250 -2.97 15.86 -8.96
CA ILE A 250 -2.10 16.68 -8.09
C ILE A 250 -2.48 18.17 -8.17
N SER A 251 -2.67 18.69 -9.38
CA SER A 251 -3.07 20.09 -9.58
C SER A 251 -4.47 20.37 -9.05
N GLN A 252 -5.42 19.46 -9.26
CA GLN A 252 -6.79 19.55 -8.74
C GLN A 252 -6.82 19.47 -7.21
N SER A 253 -5.99 18.62 -6.60
CA SER A 253 -5.87 18.50 -5.14
C SER A 253 -5.56 19.85 -4.48
N ILE A 254 -4.63 20.62 -5.05
CA ILE A 254 -4.30 21.96 -4.57
C ILE A 254 -5.49 22.94 -4.75
N ARG A 255 -6.23 22.82 -5.87
CA ARG A 255 -7.37 23.71 -6.15
C ARG A 255 -8.57 23.41 -5.28
N MET A 256 -8.84 22.12 -4.99
CA MET A 256 -10.00 21.67 -4.22
C MET A 256 -9.79 21.72 -2.70
N ALA A 257 -8.55 21.80 -2.20
CA ALA A 257 -8.30 22.06 -0.78
C ALA A 257 -8.80 23.44 -0.37
N ARG A 258 -9.37 23.57 0.85
CA ARG A 258 -9.76 24.88 1.40
C ARG A 258 -8.55 25.75 1.76
N VAL A 259 -8.79 27.00 2.10
CA VAL A 259 -7.77 27.87 2.73
C VAL A 259 -7.34 27.24 4.07
N CYS A 260 -6.03 27.21 4.34
CA CYS A 260 -5.41 26.51 5.46
C CYS A 260 -5.74 25.01 5.49
N GLY A 261 -6.06 24.41 4.33
CA GLY A 261 -6.30 22.97 4.19
C GLY A 261 -5.01 22.15 4.18
N ARG A 262 -5.16 20.86 4.26
CA ARG A 262 -4.06 19.86 4.25
C ARG A 262 -4.10 19.06 2.96
N VAL A 263 -2.95 18.86 2.33
CA VAL A 263 -2.82 17.98 1.15
C VAL A 263 -1.76 16.93 1.45
N CYS A 264 -2.17 15.67 1.56
CA CYS A 264 -1.26 14.54 1.74
C CYS A 264 -1.01 13.88 0.39
N VAL A 265 0.25 13.83 -0.02
CA VAL A 265 0.67 13.27 -1.32
C VAL A 265 1.26 11.90 -1.10
N ILE A 266 0.60 10.87 -1.64
CA ILE A 266 1.02 9.46 -1.61
C ILE A 266 1.38 9.00 -3.01
N GLY A 267 0.65 9.47 -4.02
CA GLY A 267 0.87 9.13 -5.41
C GLY A 267 2.26 9.58 -5.89
N ILE A 268 2.99 8.67 -6.54
CA ILE A 268 4.31 8.98 -7.10
C ILE A 268 4.12 9.29 -8.58
N PRO A 269 4.43 10.53 -9.02
CA PRO A 269 4.34 10.87 -10.45
C PRO A 269 5.39 10.14 -11.27
N GLY A 270 5.07 9.82 -12.52
CA GLY A 270 6.03 9.19 -13.43
C GLY A 270 7.20 10.10 -13.84
N PRO A 271 6.97 11.37 -14.22
CA PRO A 271 8.03 12.34 -14.51
C PRO A 271 8.73 12.84 -13.25
N ASP A 272 10.03 13.13 -13.37
CA ASP A 272 10.83 13.75 -12.28
C ASP A 272 10.31 15.15 -11.89
N GLU A 273 9.73 15.88 -12.84
CA GLU A 273 9.15 17.20 -12.62
C GLU A 273 7.66 17.19 -12.95
N THR A 274 6.85 17.74 -12.05
CA THR A 274 5.40 17.84 -12.21
C THR A 274 4.96 19.30 -12.02
N PRO A 275 4.48 19.99 -13.08
CA PRO A 275 3.93 21.34 -12.97
C PRO A 275 2.69 21.37 -12.07
N VAL A 276 2.68 22.28 -11.11
CA VAL A 276 1.58 22.43 -10.14
C VAL A 276 1.19 23.90 -9.98
N PRO A 277 -0.04 24.24 -9.57
CA PRO A 277 -0.49 25.62 -9.33
C PRO A 277 0.10 26.18 -8.02
N TRP A 278 1.43 26.34 -7.96
CA TRP A 278 2.17 26.70 -6.74
C TRP A 278 1.67 27.99 -6.10
N LYS A 279 1.35 29.01 -6.94
CA LYS A 279 0.78 30.28 -6.45
C LYS A 279 -0.52 30.05 -5.66
N ALA A 280 -1.38 29.12 -6.13
CA ALA A 280 -2.61 28.79 -5.42
C ALA A 280 -2.35 28.13 -4.06
N ALA A 281 -1.36 27.23 -3.99
CA ALA A 281 -0.95 26.60 -2.73
C ALA A 281 -0.48 27.65 -1.71
N VAL A 282 0.36 28.60 -2.13
CA VAL A 282 0.83 29.71 -1.29
C VAL A 282 -0.32 30.62 -0.83
N GLN A 283 -1.19 31.04 -1.77
CA GLN A 283 -2.32 31.92 -1.45
C GLN A 283 -3.34 31.28 -0.50
N LYS A 284 -3.48 29.95 -0.55
CA LYS A 284 -4.32 29.20 0.37
C LYS A 284 -3.63 28.82 1.68
N SER A 285 -2.34 29.10 1.84
CA SER A 285 -1.54 28.71 3.02
C SER A 285 -1.69 27.20 3.30
N LEU A 286 -1.56 26.36 2.27
CA LEU A 286 -1.74 24.91 2.40
C LEU A 286 -0.60 24.27 3.19
N VAL A 287 -0.95 23.26 3.99
CA VAL A 287 0.03 22.31 4.51
C VAL A 287 0.12 21.14 3.51
N MET A 288 1.29 20.94 2.92
CA MET A 288 1.55 19.83 2.00
C MET A 288 2.48 18.82 2.66
N GLU A 289 1.98 17.61 2.83
CA GLU A 289 2.72 16.49 3.43
C GLU A 289 3.08 15.48 2.34
N PHE A 290 4.37 15.32 2.10
CA PHE A 290 4.90 14.28 1.23
C PHE A 290 5.32 13.09 2.09
N CYS A 291 4.81 11.92 1.78
CA CYS A 291 5.03 10.75 2.59
C CYS A 291 5.46 9.56 1.74
N MET A 292 6.30 8.70 2.29
CA MET A 292 6.75 7.50 1.64
C MET A 292 6.82 6.35 2.65
N SER A 293 6.28 5.19 2.27
CA SER A 293 6.29 3.98 3.10
C SER A 293 5.47 4.16 4.40
N SER A 294 5.60 3.27 5.36
CA SER A 294 4.89 3.31 6.65
C SER A 294 5.85 3.04 7.80
N GLY A 295 5.53 3.56 8.98
CA GLY A 295 6.26 3.28 10.20
C GLY A 295 5.59 2.19 11.04
N TYR A 296 6.31 1.67 12.04
CA TYR A 296 5.87 0.60 12.95
C TYR A 296 4.46 0.83 13.53
N THR A 297 4.18 2.03 14.04
CA THR A 297 2.90 2.33 14.71
C THR A 297 1.69 2.21 13.80
N ALA A 298 1.88 2.42 12.50
CA ALA A 298 0.80 2.29 11.52
C ALA A 298 0.36 0.84 11.31
N TRP A 299 1.26 -0.13 11.49
CA TRP A 299 0.94 -1.55 11.33
C TRP A 299 0.01 -2.07 12.41
N ASP A 300 0.27 -1.77 13.67
CA ASP A 300 -0.60 -2.17 14.77
C ASP A 300 -2.00 -1.55 14.63
N LYS A 301 -2.06 -0.27 14.24
CA LYS A 301 -3.34 0.42 13.97
C LYS A 301 -4.07 -0.20 12.78
N ALA A 302 -3.34 -0.50 11.70
CA ALA A 302 -3.91 -1.13 10.50
C ALA A 302 -4.52 -2.49 10.82
N LEU A 303 -3.79 -3.36 11.50
CA LEU A 303 -4.28 -4.69 11.89
C LEU A 303 -5.49 -4.59 12.83
N SER A 304 -5.47 -3.66 13.79
CA SER A 304 -6.62 -3.43 14.68
C SER A 304 -7.86 -2.97 13.91
N LEU A 305 -7.69 -2.02 12.97
CA LEU A 305 -8.77 -1.52 12.13
C LEU A 305 -9.32 -2.62 11.20
N MET A 306 -8.44 -3.40 10.59
CA MET A 306 -8.79 -4.49 9.71
C MET A 306 -9.55 -5.61 10.43
N ALA A 307 -9.22 -5.90 11.69
CA ALA A 307 -9.91 -6.92 12.49
C ALA A 307 -11.40 -6.60 12.67
N GLY A 308 -11.75 -5.31 12.84
CA GLY A 308 -13.14 -4.86 12.93
C GLY A 308 -13.92 -4.89 11.62
N ALA A 309 -13.21 -4.81 10.48
CA ALA A 309 -13.82 -4.67 9.14
C ALA A 309 -13.56 -5.86 8.20
N ASN A 310 -13.11 -7.00 8.73
CA ASN A 310 -12.59 -8.14 7.97
C ASN A 310 -13.45 -8.55 6.75
N LYS A 311 -14.78 -8.66 6.94
CA LYS A 311 -15.70 -9.09 5.87
C LYS A 311 -15.81 -8.07 4.73
N ASP A 312 -15.72 -6.79 5.04
CA ASP A 312 -15.87 -5.72 4.04
C ASP A 312 -14.61 -5.57 3.20
N LEU A 313 -13.44 -5.78 3.81
CA LEU A 313 -12.15 -5.72 3.13
C LEU A 313 -11.98 -6.78 2.05
N SER A 314 -12.71 -7.89 2.11
CA SER A 314 -12.71 -8.91 1.05
C SER A 314 -13.09 -8.34 -0.32
N SER A 315 -13.85 -7.24 -0.37
CA SER A 315 -14.19 -6.55 -1.61
C SER A 315 -13.00 -5.90 -2.33
N LEU A 316 -11.87 -5.76 -1.65
CA LEU A 316 -10.62 -5.29 -2.25
C LEU A 316 -9.90 -6.40 -3.04
N ILE A 317 -10.12 -7.66 -2.67
CA ILE A 317 -9.47 -8.81 -3.30
C ILE A 317 -10.30 -9.23 -4.51
N THR A 318 -9.82 -8.90 -5.70
CA THR A 318 -10.57 -9.16 -6.95
C THR A 318 -10.06 -10.34 -7.73
N HIS A 319 -8.82 -10.73 -7.50
CA HIS A 319 -8.17 -11.85 -8.17
C HIS A 319 -7.37 -12.66 -7.15
N VAL A 320 -7.43 -13.98 -7.27
CA VAL A 320 -6.65 -14.92 -6.45
C VAL A 320 -6.13 -15.99 -7.40
N GLU A 321 -4.81 -16.09 -7.53
CA GLU A 321 -4.17 -16.92 -8.55
C GLU A 321 -2.99 -17.70 -7.97
N PRO A 322 -2.64 -18.87 -8.53
CA PRO A 322 -1.35 -19.50 -8.27
C PRO A 322 -0.22 -18.71 -8.95
N LEU A 323 1.02 -18.92 -8.52
CA LEU A 323 2.19 -18.20 -9.07
C LEU A 323 2.34 -18.37 -10.58
N GLU A 324 1.92 -19.51 -11.12
CA GLU A 324 1.99 -19.84 -12.56
C GLU A 324 1.15 -18.89 -13.43
N ASN A 325 0.09 -18.31 -12.86
CA ASN A 325 -0.81 -17.38 -13.57
C ASN A 325 -0.37 -15.91 -13.43
N TRP A 326 0.89 -15.65 -13.09
CA TRP A 326 1.37 -14.28 -12.82
C TRP A 326 1.19 -13.32 -13.99
N GLU A 327 1.40 -13.76 -15.24
CA GLU A 327 1.22 -12.90 -16.42
C GLU A 327 -0.22 -12.42 -16.55
N TYR A 328 -1.18 -13.32 -16.35
CA TYR A 328 -2.59 -12.99 -16.34
C TYR A 328 -2.89 -11.97 -15.22
N LEU A 329 -2.48 -12.26 -13.99
CA LEU A 329 -2.76 -11.40 -12.85
C LEU A 329 -2.13 -10.00 -13.01
N PHE A 330 -0.87 -9.92 -13.42
CA PHE A 330 -0.20 -8.64 -13.66
C PHE A 330 -0.86 -7.88 -14.82
N GLY A 331 -1.29 -8.57 -15.88
CA GLY A 331 -2.04 -8.00 -16.99
C GLY A 331 -3.39 -7.39 -16.57
N GLU A 332 -4.18 -8.11 -15.74
CA GLU A 332 -5.46 -7.62 -15.22
C GLU A 332 -5.29 -6.36 -14.36
N LEU A 333 -4.28 -6.37 -13.46
CA LEU A 333 -4.01 -5.23 -12.59
C LEU A 333 -3.46 -4.01 -13.35
N THR A 334 -2.58 -4.24 -14.34
CA THR A 334 -2.06 -3.18 -15.22
C THR A 334 -3.17 -2.56 -16.06
N ALA A 335 -4.12 -3.36 -16.53
CA ALA A 335 -5.28 -2.90 -17.28
C ALA A 335 -6.40 -2.31 -16.40
N GLU A 336 -6.15 -2.15 -15.10
CA GLU A 336 -7.07 -1.60 -14.10
C GLU A 336 -8.40 -2.37 -13.96
N ARG A 337 -8.45 -3.66 -14.36
CA ARG A 337 -9.65 -4.50 -14.26
C ARG A 337 -9.87 -5.11 -12.88
N GLY A 338 -8.98 -4.84 -11.93
CA GLY A 338 -9.06 -5.26 -10.54
C GLY A 338 -8.66 -4.18 -9.55
N ILE A 339 -8.70 -4.53 -8.26
CA ILE A 339 -8.23 -3.70 -7.14
C ILE A 339 -6.95 -4.31 -6.59
N LYS A 340 -7.05 -5.47 -5.94
CA LYS A 340 -5.89 -6.24 -5.44
C LYS A 340 -5.93 -7.66 -5.99
N GLY A 341 -4.77 -8.12 -6.41
CA GLY A 341 -4.53 -9.51 -6.74
C GLY A 341 -3.69 -10.17 -5.65
N LEU A 342 -3.97 -11.42 -5.37
CA LEU A 342 -3.20 -12.24 -4.45
C LEU A 342 -2.65 -13.46 -5.17
N PHE A 343 -1.45 -13.88 -4.77
CA PHE A 343 -0.94 -15.21 -5.02
C PHE A 343 -1.12 -16.09 -3.78
N LEU A 344 -1.50 -17.35 -4.03
CA LEU A 344 -1.49 -18.43 -3.03
C LEU A 344 -0.35 -19.39 -3.39
N PRO A 345 0.88 -19.21 -2.84
CA PRO A 345 2.07 -19.95 -3.31
C PRO A 345 2.02 -21.47 -3.12
N LYS A 346 1.01 -22.00 -2.47
CA LYS A 346 0.87 -23.43 -2.15
C LYS A 346 -0.15 -24.20 -2.99
N GLU A 347 -0.90 -23.54 -3.83
CA GLU A 347 -1.88 -24.21 -4.71
C GLU A 347 -1.27 -24.54 -6.09
#